data_2bb70a1af92f74d5c556af183e028297
#
_entry.id   2bb70a1af92f74d5c556af183e028297
#
_cell.length_a   1.000
_cell.length_b   1.000
_cell.length_c   1.000
_cell.angle_alpha   90.00
_cell.angle_beta   90.00
_cell.angle_gamma   90.00
#
_symmetry.space_group_name_H-M   'P 1'
#
loop_
_entity.id
_entity.type
_entity.pdbx_description
1 polymer ?
#
loop_
_entity_poly.entity_id
_entity_poly.type
_entity_poly.pdbx_seq_one_letter_code
_entity_poly.pdbx_strand_id
1 'polypeptide(L)'
;MLTIRAMTGGAGYAQKHLEHSDYFDQNRTVQGEWHGRGAELLGLSGAVTHQQFEAVREGLHPGTGEFLRPRHSADRLATDGAVESKARSLYDLTFSAPKSVSVQALVGGDDRLLEAHRHAVDVALQEAERYAGARVRLDGANHDRQTGNLVVAAYTHDSSRQLDPQLHTHAVAANLSYDGVEGRWKALQASGMYERRAYITEVYRNELAKEVRGLGYEIESQRNAKGVDNGFEIKGISKEVLERYSQRSDQREESIRQFAAEHGRQPTDNEVAVLVRESRPDKLREISSAEVHRLQLDRISPQEHRNLLDLRETSIERGQPLVPERASAAQSLQHAEEHLFERKTVSKDHELMTEALRHGRGKLDLGDLRGSYEFEVSQGKLLQVGGNVATQTSLERERSMVAVVDHGIHRYPALGGNDHFEPNASLRLEQRHAVETILASQDFAVNLRGAAGTGKTATLQEIDRGLQRRGMRSWL
;
A
#
# COMPACT_ATOMS: atom_id res chain seq x y z
N MET A 1 5.63 3.10 6.83
CA MET A 1 4.88 3.05 5.55
C MET A 1 5.75 2.37 4.49
N LEU A 2 5.18 1.51 3.65
CA LEU A 2 5.90 0.86 2.54
C LEU A 2 5.74 1.63 1.23
N THR A 3 6.86 1.89 0.55
CA THR A 3 6.87 2.28 -0.87
C THR A 3 7.60 1.21 -1.69
N ILE A 4 7.12 0.92 -2.90
CA ILE A 4 7.77 -0.04 -3.81
C ILE A 4 8.12 0.69 -5.10
N ARG A 5 9.38 0.59 -5.53
CA ARG A 5 9.87 1.22 -6.76
C ARG A 5 10.70 0.24 -7.59
N ALA A 6 10.37 0.10 -8.86
CA ALA A 6 11.25 -0.56 -9.81
C ALA A 6 12.46 0.33 -10.12
N MET A 7 13.64 -0.26 -10.17
CA MET A 7 14.90 0.44 -10.36
C MET A 7 15.64 -0.07 -11.59
N THR A 8 16.30 0.84 -12.25
CA THR A 8 17.16 0.58 -13.42
C THR A 8 18.62 0.92 -13.09
N GLY A 9 19.05 0.53 -11.87
CA GLY A 9 20.37 0.87 -11.32
C GLY A 9 21.49 0.23 -12.10
N GLY A 10 22.47 1.05 -12.53
CA GLY A 10 23.73 0.59 -13.10
C GLY A 10 24.70 0.02 -12.05
N ALA A 11 25.90 -0.41 -12.50
CA ALA A 11 26.99 -0.84 -11.64
C ALA A 11 27.33 0.21 -10.58
N GLY A 12 27.67 -0.23 -9.37
CA GLY A 12 27.98 0.64 -8.23
C GLY A 12 26.77 1.34 -7.60
N TYR A 13 25.53 0.90 -7.89
CA TYR A 13 24.33 1.45 -7.28
C TYR A 13 24.31 1.29 -5.74
N ALA A 14 24.66 0.08 -5.25
CA ALA A 14 24.74 -0.19 -3.82
C ALA A 14 25.74 0.74 -3.13
N GLN A 15 26.95 0.85 -3.69
CA GLN A 15 28.00 1.68 -3.15
C GLN A 15 27.62 3.17 -3.11
N LYS A 16 26.92 3.65 -4.13
CA LYS A 16 26.52 5.06 -4.22
C LYS A 16 25.31 5.43 -3.39
N HIS A 17 24.43 4.48 -3.08
CA HIS A 17 23.10 4.78 -2.54
C HIS A 17 22.68 3.98 -1.32
N LEU A 18 23.34 2.86 -1.02
CA LEU A 18 22.92 1.94 0.03
C LEU A 18 24.04 1.68 1.07
N GLU A 19 25.27 1.42 0.64
CA GLU A 19 26.40 1.09 1.50
C GLU A 19 26.95 2.31 2.26
N HIS A 20 26.78 3.49 1.71
CA HIS A 20 27.06 4.71 2.45
C HIS A 20 25.76 5.19 3.09
N SER A 21 25.83 5.55 4.36
CA SER A 21 24.81 6.38 5.00
C SER A 21 24.49 7.46 3.98
N ASP A 22 23.27 7.41 3.42
CA ASP A 22 22.92 8.06 2.13
C ASP A 22 23.25 9.56 2.14
N TYR A 23 23.71 10.07 3.32
CA TYR A 23 23.64 11.49 3.54
C TYR A 23 24.92 12.13 4.12
N PHE A 24 25.78 11.45 4.92
CA PHE A 24 26.68 12.28 5.72
C PHE A 24 28.08 11.75 6.04
N ASP A 25 28.36 10.48 5.97
CA ASP A 25 29.67 9.99 6.38
C ASP A 25 30.25 9.02 5.36
N GLN A 26 31.29 9.47 4.62
CA GLN A 26 32.02 8.63 3.67
C GLN A 26 32.75 7.46 4.36
N ASN A 27 32.90 7.51 5.70
CA ASN A 27 33.64 6.51 6.47
C ASN A 27 32.70 5.54 7.20
N ARG A 28 31.37 5.79 7.27
CA ARG A 28 30.40 4.88 7.90
C ARG A 28 29.66 4.10 6.83
N THR A 29 30.12 2.90 6.60
CA THR A 29 29.42 1.94 5.73
C THR A 29 28.18 1.41 6.44
N VAL A 30 27.00 1.58 5.86
CA VAL A 30 25.78 0.91 6.31
C VAL A 30 25.91 -0.56 5.93
N GLN A 31 26.01 -1.43 6.94
CA GLN A 31 26.06 -2.87 6.71
C GLN A 31 24.67 -3.36 6.29
N GLY A 32 24.57 -3.89 5.08
CA GLY A 32 23.37 -4.57 4.61
C GLY A 32 23.28 -6.01 5.13
N GLU A 33 22.08 -6.53 5.21
CA GLU A 33 21.80 -7.94 5.58
C GLU A 33 20.96 -8.63 4.51
N TRP A 34 21.28 -9.92 4.27
CA TRP A 34 20.53 -10.74 3.32
C TRP A 34 19.26 -11.30 3.95
N HIS A 35 18.15 -11.19 3.21
CA HIS A 35 16.83 -11.69 3.60
C HIS A 35 16.16 -12.42 2.44
N GLY A 36 15.23 -13.30 2.79
CA GLY A 36 14.35 -13.99 1.87
C GLY A 36 14.83 -15.37 1.47
N ARG A 37 13.87 -16.24 1.17
CA ARG A 37 14.10 -17.65 0.78
C ARG A 37 14.94 -17.78 -0.49
N GLY A 38 14.82 -16.81 -1.41
CA GLY A 38 15.64 -16.76 -2.60
C GLY A 38 17.12 -16.50 -2.28
N ALA A 39 17.43 -15.69 -1.27
CA ALA A 39 18.79 -15.48 -0.79
C ALA A 39 19.35 -16.78 -0.19
N GLU A 40 18.59 -17.48 0.65
CA GLU A 40 18.96 -18.78 1.21
C GLU A 40 19.25 -19.81 0.12
N LEU A 41 18.44 -19.88 -0.94
CA LEU A 41 18.66 -20.77 -2.10
C LEU A 41 19.96 -20.47 -2.86
N LEU A 42 20.49 -19.25 -2.75
CA LEU A 42 21.79 -18.83 -3.30
C LEU A 42 22.95 -18.96 -2.30
N GLY A 43 22.68 -19.49 -1.09
CA GLY A 43 23.67 -19.58 -0.01
C GLY A 43 24.05 -18.23 0.59
N LEU A 44 23.18 -17.23 0.47
CA LEU A 44 23.37 -15.88 1.00
C LEU A 44 22.70 -15.75 2.36
N SER A 45 23.44 -15.30 3.37
CA SER A 45 22.95 -15.03 4.72
C SER A 45 23.85 -14.01 5.43
N GLY A 46 23.28 -13.31 6.43
CA GLY A 46 24.01 -12.31 7.21
C GLY A 46 24.45 -11.10 6.37
N ALA A 47 25.66 -10.62 6.58
CA ALA A 47 26.18 -9.39 6.01
C ALA A 47 26.26 -9.41 4.47
N VAL A 48 25.76 -8.35 3.82
CA VAL A 48 25.88 -8.15 2.38
C VAL A 48 27.29 -7.69 2.03
N THR A 49 27.95 -8.39 1.11
CA THR A 49 29.20 -7.93 0.50
C THR A 49 28.92 -7.25 -0.84
N HIS A 50 29.73 -6.25 -1.19
CA HIS A 50 29.61 -5.55 -2.48
C HIS A 50 29.66 -6.54 -3.67
N GLN A 51 30.58 -7.50 -3.64
CA GLN A 51 30.73 -8.50 -4.70
C GLN A 51 29.48 -9.37 -4.86
N GLN A 52 28.91 -9.86 -3.75
CA GLN A 52 27.67 -10.64 -3.77
C GLN A 52 26.48 -9.83 -4.31
N PHE A 53 26.36 -8.58 -3.84
CA PHE A 53 25.26 -7.71 -4.30
C PHE A 53 25.33 -7.42 -5.79
N GLU A 54 26.51 -7.06 -6.31
CA GLU A 54 26.69 -6.79 -7.73
C GLU A 54 26.44 -8.04 -8.59
N ALA A 55 26.91 -9.22 -8.17
CA ALA A 55 26.63 -10.49 -8.86
C ALA A 55 25.12 -10.75 -8.95
N VAL A 56 24.40 -10.66 -7.83
CA VAL A 56 22.95 -10.86 -7.78
C VAL A 56 22.20 -9.80 -8.63
N ARG A 57 22.61 -8.52 -8.58
CA ARG A 57 22.07 -7.45 -9.40
C ARG A 57 22.22 -7.75 -10.90
N GLU A 58 23.33 -8.33 -11.30
CA GLU A 58 23.61 -8.75 -12.69
C GLU A 58 22.93 -10.06 -13.07
N GLY A 59 22.31 -10.75 -12.11
CA GLY A 59 21.66 -12.03 -12.33
C GLY A 59 22.63 -13.20 -12.41
N LEU A 60 23.80 -13.04 -11.75
CA LEU A 60 24.82 -14.07 -11.61
C LEU A 60 24.68 -14.77 -10.25
N HIS A 61 25.06 -16.04 -10.20
CA HIS A 61 25.19 -16.78 -8.96
C HIS A 61 26.40 -16.23 -8.16
N PRO A 62 26.21 -15.78 -6.91
CA PRO A 62 27.23 -15.07 -6.14
C PRO A 62 28.48 -15.91 -5.82
N GLY A 63 28.35 -17.24 -5.82
CA GLY A 63 29.47 -18.16 -5.55
C GLY A 63 30.16 -18.70 -6.79
N THR A 64 29.43 -18.96 -7.90
CA THR A 64 30.00 -19.58 -9.11
C THR A 64 30.22 -18.59 -10.25
N GLY A 65 29.56 -17.42 -10.22
CA GLY A 65 29.59 -16.44 -11.31
C GLY A 65 28.79 -16.84 -12.55
N GLU A 66 28.07 -17.96 -12.51
CA GLU A 66 27.24 -18.43 -13.63
C GLU A 66 25.94 -17.63 -13.73
N PHE A 67 25.41 -17.47 -14.93
CA PHE A 67 24.14 -16.81 -15.12
C PHE A 67 22.98 -17.64 -14.56
N LEU A 68 22.22 -17.03 -13.65
CA LEU A 68 21.02 -17.62 -13.06
C LEU A 68 19.86 -17.72 -14.06
N ARG A 69 19.83 -16.83 -15.05
CA ARG A 69 18.77 -16.76 -16.05
C ARG A 69 19.36 -16.79 -17.47
N PRO A 70 18.75 -17.56 -18.41
CA PRO A 70 19.23 -17.64 -19.79
C PRO A 70 18.96 -16.35 -20.60
N ARG A 71 18.07 -15.47 -20.10
CA ARG A 71 17.75 -14.19 -20.75
C ARG A 71 18.01 -13.04 -19.79
N HIS A 72 18.88 -12.13 -20.21
CA HIS A 72 19.08 -10.85 -19.49
C HIS A 72 17.93 -9.91 -19.79
N SER A 73 17.60 -9.07 -18.81
CA SER A 73 16.74 -7.92 -19.07
C SER A 73 17.55 -6.94 -19.88
N ALA A 74 17.11 -6.63 -21.09
CA ALA A 74 17.71 -5.60 -21.95
C ALA A 74 16.80 -4.40 -22.03
N ASP A 75 17.39 -3.23 -22.30
CA ASP A 75 16.62 -2.04 -22.60
C ASP A 75 15.77 -2.27 -23.85
N ARG A 76 14.53 -1.81 -23.81
CA ARG A 76 13.65 -1.85 -24.98
C ARG A 76 13.89 -0.59 -25.78
N LEU A 77 14.27 -0.79 -27.03
CA LEU A 77 14.48 0.30 -27.98
C LEU A 77 13.22 0.52 -28.83
N ALA A 78 12.87 1.76 -29.06
CA ALA A 78 11.88 2.15 -30.06
C ALA A 78 12.46 1.95 -31.48
N THR A 79 11.60 2.05 -32.49
CA THR A 79 11.98 1.87 -33.91
C THR A 79 13.02 2.88 -34.40
N ASP A 80 13.15 4.03 -33.74
CA ASP A 80 14.14 5.07 -34.00
C ASP A 80 15.45 4.89 -33.21
N GLY A 81 15.60 3.79 -32.44
CA GLY A 81 16.77 3.52 -31.64
C GLY A 81 16.79 4.23 -30.25
N ALA A 82 15.79 5.05 -29.94
CA ALA A 82 15.65 5.64 -28.61
C ALA A 82 15.29 4.59 -27.57
N VAL A 83 15.75 4.75 -26.31
CA VAL A 83 15.40 3.83 -25.22
C VAL A 83 13.94 4.06 -24.80
N GLU A 84 13.05 3.19 -25.21
CA GLU A 84 11.62 3.22 -24.84
C GLU A 84 11.41 2.83 -23.36
N SER A 85 12.12 1.82 -22.88
CA SER A 85 12.13 1.46 -21.46
C SER A 85 13.46 0.82 -21.07
N LYS A 86 13.96 1.22 -19.89
CA LYS A 86 15.18 0.61 -19.31
C LYS A 86 14.87 -0.73 -18.65
N ALA A 87 15.84 -1.64 -18.74
CA ALA A 87 15.77 -2.92 -18.05
C ALA A 87 15.66 -2.73 -16.53
N ARG A 88 14.73 -3.44 -15.90
CA ARG A 88 14.60 -3.46 -14.44
C ARG A 88 15.63 -4.43 -13.87
N SER A 89 16.48 -3.94 -12.97
CA SER A 89 17.48 -4.76 -12.28
C SER A 89 17.09 -5.09 -10.85
N LEU A 90 16.40 -4.18 -10.18
CA LEU A 90 16.09 -4.24 -8.75
C LEU A 90 14.68 -3.68 -8.48
N TYR A 91 14.16 -4.00 -7.29
CA TYR A 91 12.97 -3.38 -6.71
C TYR A 91 13.32 -2.90 -5.31
N ASP A 92 13.13 -1.63 -5.03
CA ASP A 92 13.32 -1.04 -3.71
C ASP A 92 12.00 -1.02 -2.94
N LEU A 93 11.93 -1.80 -1.87
CA LEU A 93 10.84 -1.83 -0.90
C LEU A 93 11.30 -0.99 0.31
N THR A 94 10.93 0.29 0.35
CA THR A 94 11.34 1.16 1.46
C THR A 94 10.31 1.15 2.56
N PHE A 95 10.69 0.68 3.75
CA PHE A 95 9.90 0.72 4.98
C PHE A 95 10.32 1.91 5.83
N SER A 96 9.40 2.81 6.14
CA SER A 96 9.67 4.00 6.98
C SER A 96 8.83 3.95 8.24
N ALA A 97 9.49 4.11 9.39
CA ALA A 97 8.84 4.20 10.69
C ALA A 97 7.98 5.47 10.81
N PRO A 98 7.00 5.50 11.73
CA PRO A 98 6.34 6.73 12.17
C PRO A 98 7.35 7.77 12.63
N LYS A 99 6.98 9.05 12.53
CA LYS A 99 7.91 10.13 12.87
C LYS A 99 8.28 10.10 14.36
N SER A 100 7.33 9.84 15.24
CA SER A 100 7.59 9.74 16.68
C SER A 100 8.55 8.61 17.03
N VAL A 101 8.43 7.46 16.37
CA VAL A 101 9.36 6.34 16.54
C VAL A 101 10.78 6.74 16.13
N SER A 102 10.92 7.43 14.98
CA SER A 102 12.22 7.92 14.52
C SER A 102 12.82 8.96 15.48
N VAL A 103 12.00 9.90 15.96
CA VAL A 103 12.43 10.93 16.91
C VAL A 103 12.82 10.30 18.26
N GLN A 104 12.01 9.39 18.77
CA GLN A 104 12.30 8.73 20.07
C GLN A 104 13.53 7.84 20.00
N ALA A 105 13.72 7.12 18.88
CA ALA A 105 14.90 6.28 18.69
C ALA A 105 16.17 7.12 18.59
N LEU A 106 16.17 8.16 17.74
CA LEU A 106 17.40 8.84 17.30
C LEU A 106 17.71 10.10 18.11
N VAL A 107 16.71 10.82 18.60
CA VAL A 107 16.86 12.03 19.43
C VAL A 107 16.64 11.71 20.91
N GLY A 108 15.66 10.88 21.24
CA GLY A 108 15.43 10.35 22.60
C GLY A 108 16.41 9.24 23.01
N GLY A 109 17.22 8.73 22.07
CA GLY A 109 18.29 7.77 22.33
C GLY A 109 17.80 6.40 22.80
N ASP A 110 16.70 5.88 22.21
CA ASP A 110 16.19 4.54 22.54
C ASP A 110 16.48 3.53 21.43
N ASP A 111 17.63 2.87 21.49
CA ASP A 111 18.08 1.88 20.49
C ASP A 111 17.16 0.64 20.40
N ARG A 112 16.32 0.36 21.41
CA ARG A 112 15.36 -0.74 21.38
C ARG A 112 14.34 -0.56 20.23
N LEU A 113 14.04 0.70 19.88
CA LEU A 113 13.17 1.03 18.76
C LEU A 113 13.80 0.74 17.39
N LEU A 114 15.13 0.72 17.30
CA LEU A 114 15.84 0.30 16.09
C LEU A 114 15.63 -1.20 15.84
N GLU A 115 15.75 -2.02 16.89
CA GLU A 115 15.50 -3.47 16.81
C GLU A 115 14.03 -3.76 16.54
N ALA A 116 13.10 -3.03 17.17
CA ALA A 116 11.67 -3.11 16.90
C ALA A 116 11.35 -2.83 15.42
N HIS A 117 11.99 -1.82 14.84
CA HIS A 117 11.84 -1.51 13.42
C HIS A 117 12.37 -2.64 12.53
N ARG A 118 13.57 -3.18 12.81
CA ARG A 118 14.16 -4.29 12.03
C ARG A 118 13.25 -5.51 12.05
N HIS A 119 12.80 -5.90 13.25
CA HIS A 119 11.86 -7.03 13.38
C HIS A 119 10.57 -6.83 12.59
N ALA A 120 9.97 -5.66 12.68
CA ALA A 120 8.76 -5.34 11.92
C ALA A 120 8.99 -5.35 10.40
N VAL A 121 10.17 -4.94 9.93
CA VAL A 121 10.58 -5.05 8.52
C VAL A 121 10.70 -6.50 8.10
N ASP A 122 11.32 -7.35 8.92
CA ASP A 122 11.46 -8.79 8.64
C ASP A 122 10.11 -9.47 8.47
N VAL A 123 9.18 -9.26 9.39
CA VAL A 123 7.82 -9.83 9.32
C VAL A 123 7.10 -9.34 8.05
N ALA A 124 7.23 -8.05 7.72
CA ALA A 124 6.60 -7.50 6.52
C ALA A 124 7.26 -7.97 5.22
N LEU A 125 8.57 -8.24 5.21
CA LEU A 125 9.28 -8.82 4.07
C LEU A 125 8.88 -10.28 3.84
N GLN A 126 8.79 -11.09 4.90
CA GLN A 126 8.29 -12.45 4.82
C GLN A 126 6.87 -12.50 4.25
N GLU A 127 6.03 -11.52 4.63
CA GLU A 127 4.70 -11.40 4.05
C GLU A 127 4.73 -10.97 2.59
N ALA A 128 5.56 -9.99 2.23
CA ALA A 128 5.72 -9.53 0.83
C ALA A 128 6.22 -10.66 -0.07
N GLU A 129 7.13 -11.49 0.42
CA GLU A 129 7.72 -12.63 -0.29
C GLU A 129 6.66 -13.63 -0.74
N ARG A 130 5.59 -13.84 0.02
CA ARG A 130 4.46 -14.72 -0.34
C ARG A 130 3.81 -14.33 -1.67
N TYR A 131 3.90 -13.06 -2.04
CA TYR A 131 3.30 -12.49 -3.26
C TYR A 131 4.30 -12.27 -4.38
N ALA A 132 5.53 -12.73 -4.19
CA ALA A 132 6.52 -12.80 -5.25
C ALA A 132 6.10 -13.83 -6.30
N GLY A 133 6.28 -13.51 -7.57
CA GLY A 133 5.91 -14.38 -8.66
C GLY A 133 6.92 -14.39 -9.79
N ALA A 134 6.68 -15.26 -10.77
CA ALA A 134 7.41 -15.33 -12.01
C ALA A 134 6.43 -15.54 -13.18
N ARG A 135 6.80 -15.01 -14.35
CA ARG A 135 6.01 -15.23 -15.56
C ARG A 135 6.30 -16.63 -16.12
N VAL A 136 5.23 -17.36 -16.36
CA VAL A 136 5.25 -18.71 -16.97
C VAL A 136 4.43 -18.68 -18.26
N ARG A 137 4.79 -19.55 -19.20
CA ARG A 137 4.04 -19.73 -20.44
C ARG A 137 3.33 -21.07 -20.42
N LEU A 138 1.99 -21.01 -20.39
CA LEU A 138 1.13 -22.19 -20.39
C LEU A 138 0.18 -22.05 -21.58
N ASP A 139 0.00 -23.09 -22.36
CA ASP A 139 -0.94 -23.17 -23.51
C ASP A 139 -0.82 -21.97 -24.47
N GLY A 140 0.42 -21.51 -24.69
CA GLY A 140 0.69 -20.37 -25.57
C GLY A 140 0.47 -18.99 -24.96
N ALA A 141 -0.12 -18.89 -23.75
CA ALA A 141 -0.37 -17.63 -23.03
C ALA A 141 0.63 -17.40 -21.89
N ASN A 142 0.81 -16.13 -21.52
CA ASN A 142 1.61 -15.75 -20.36
C ASN A 142 0.71 -15.70 -19.12
N HIS A 143 1.16 -16.37 -18.06
CA HIS A 143 0.53 -16.38 -16.74
C HIS A 143 1.53 -15.97 -15.68
N ASP A 144 1.05 -15.44 -14.55
CA ASP A 144 1.87 -15.21 -13.38
C ASP A 144 1.70 -16.38 -12.41
N ARG A 145 2.83 -17.00 -12.00
CA ARG A 145 2.89 -18.05 -10.99
C ARG A 145 3.52 -17.48 -9.73
N GLN A 146 2.87 -17.66 -8.59
CA GLN A 146 3.49 -17.37 -7.30
C GLN A 146 4.67 -18.31 -7.07
N THR A 147 5.81 -17.74 -6.72
CA THR A 147 7.06 -18.44 -6.42
C THR A 147 7.38 -18.43 -4.93
N GLY A 148 6.91 -17.42 -4.21
CA GLY A 148 7.04 -17.30 -2.77
C GLY A 148 8.50 -17.16 -2.30
N ASN A 149 9.36 -16.52 -3.12
CA ASN A 149 10.74 -16.28 -2.74
C ASN A 149 11.29 -15.00 -3.36
N LEU A 150 12.11 -14.31 -2.58
CA LEU A 150 12.84 -13.08 -2.93
C LEU A 150 14.32 -13.21 -2.58
N VAL A 151 15.16 -12.48 -3.28
CA VAL A 151 16.57 -12.25 -2.92
C VAL A 151 16.69 -10.79 -2.54
N VAL A 152 16.79 -10.50 -1.24
CA VAL A 152 16.70 -9.12 -0.70
C VAL A 152 17.97 -8.77 0.06
N ALA A 153 18.54 -7.60 -0.24
CA ALA A 153 19.55 -6.93 0.58
C ALA A 153 18.89 -5.75 1.30
N ALA A 154 18.84 -5.78 2.63
CA ALA A 154 18.22 -4.76 3.45
C ALA A 154 19.27 -3.84 4.09
N TYR A 155 19.06 -2.52 3.97
CA TYR A 155 19.95 -1.47 4.50
C TYR A 155 19.12 -0.51 5.34
N THR A 156 19.41 -0.39 6.62
CA THR A 156 18.70 0.50 7.54
C THR A 156 19.43 1.83 7.70
N HIS A 157 18.71 2.92 7.50
CA HIS A 157 19.20 4.29 7.58
C HIS A 157 18.45 5.06 8.68
N ASP A 158 19.12 6.07 9.26
CA ASP A 158 18.66 6.84 10.42
C ASP A 158 18.25 8.28 10.11
N SER A 159 18.54 8.79 8.91
CA SER A 159 18.32 10.20 8.60
C SER A 159 17.72 10.45 7.23
N SER A 160 17.06 11.59 7.06
CA SER A 160 16.60 12.10 5.76
C SER A 160 17.67 13.00 5.12
N ARG A 161 17.50 13.36 3.83
CA ARG A 161 18.38 14.34 3.14
C ARG A 161 18.39 15.73 3.76
N GLN A 162 17.42 16.03 4.59
CA GLN A 162 17.29 17.29 5.33
C GLN A 162 17.75 17.18 6.77
N LEU A 163 18.49 16.11 7.09
CA LEU A 163 18.98 15.82 8.43
C LEU A 163 17.89 15.54 9.46
N ASP A 164 16.63 15.33 9.03
CA ASP A 164 15.59 14.93 9.95
C ASP A 164 15.85 13.50 10.45
N PRO A 165 15.61 13.19 11.73
CA PRO A 165 15.56 11.82 12.19
C PRO A 165 14.50 11.06 11.41
N GLN A 166 14.92 10.04 10.68
CA GLN A 166 14.06 9.22 9.85
C GLN A 166 14.58 7.79 9.80
N LEU A 167 14.04 6.96 10.66
CA LEU A 167 14.35 5.53 10.66
C LEU A 167 13.64 4.86 9.49
N HIS A 168 14.41 4.27 8.59
CA HIS A 168 13.87 3.57 7.42
C HIS A 168 14.82 2.50 6.90
N THR A 169 14.25 1.48 6.26
CA THR A 169 15.01 0.38 5.67
C THR A 169 14.73 0.31 4.17
N HIS A 170 15.78 0.35 3.37
CA HIS A 170 15.75 -0.02 1.96
C HIS A 170 15.93 -1.53 1.82
N ALA A 171 14.87 -2.25 1.55
CA ALA A 171 14.89 -3.67 1.24
C ALA A 171 14.92 -3.85 -0.27
N VAL A 172 16.13 -4.04 -0.82
CA VAL A 172 16.38 -4.07 -2.24
C VAL A 172 16.30 -5.49 -2.75
N ALA A 173 15.18 -5.83 -3.38
CA ALA A 173 14.94 -7.12 -4.00
C ALA A 173 15.55 -7.18 -5.40
N ALA A 174 16.34 -8.21 -5.67
CA ALA A 174 16.84 -8.50 -7.01
C ALA A 174 15.68 -8.87 -7.96
N ASN A 175 15.85 -8.59 -9.25
CA ASN A 175 14.90 -9.03 -10.26
C ASN A 175 15.05 -10.54 -10.56
N LEU A 176 15.00 -11.33 -9.49
CA LEU A 176 15.19 -12.78 -9.47
C LEU A 176 14.15 -13.45 -8.58
N SER A 177 13.60 -14.56 -9.05
CA SER A 177 12.78 -15.46 -8.23
C SER A 177 12.91 -16.89 -8.76
N TYR A 178 13.01 -17.87 -7.86
CA TYR A 178 13.17 -19.27 -8.22
C TYR A 178 11.80 -19.92 -8.44
N ASP A 179 11.57 -20.45 -9.63
CA ASP A 179 10.37 -21.23 -9.96
C ASP A 179 10.64 -22.72 -9.64
N GLY A 180 10.18 -23.16 -8.48
CA GLY A 180 10.36 -24.52 -8.01
C GLY A 180 9.65 -25.57 -8.88
N VAL A 181 8.67 -25.20 -9.69
CA VAL A 181 7.98 -26.12 -10.62
C VAL A 181 8.83 -26.36 -11.87
N GLU A 182 9.48 -25.31 -12.40
CA GLU A 182 10.36 -25.45 -13.56
C GLU A 182 11.84 -25.64 -13.16
N GLY A 183 12.16 -25.63 -11.86
CA GLY A 183 13.53 -25.87 -11.36
C GLY A 183 14.55 -24.82 -11.80
N ARG A 184 14.15 -23.56 -12.00
CA ARG A 184 15.03 -22.51 -12.53
C ARG A 184 14.70 -21.10 -12.03
N TRP A 185 15.69 -20.23 -12.09
CA TRP A 185 15.54 -18.81 -11.81
C TRP A 185 14.86 -18.07 -12.97
N LYS A 186 13.99 -17.15 -12.63
CA LYS A 186 13.24 -16.27 -13.55
C LYS A 186 13.30 -14.82 -13.10
N ALA A 187 12.87 -13.92 -13.98
CA ALA A 187 12.65 -12.54 -13.60
C ALA A 187 11.49 -12.43 -12.62
N LEU A 188 11.68 -11.66 -11.54
CA LEU A 188 10.66 -11.37 -10.55
C LEU A 188 9.46 -10.66 -11.17
N GLN A 189 8.28 -11.20 -10.96
CA GLN A 189 7.01 -10.55 -11.23
C GLN A 189 6.49 -9.94 -9.92
N ALA A 190 6.60 -8.63 -9.79
CA ALA A 190 6.30 -7.91 -8.56
C ALA A 190 4.84 -7.43 -8.45
N SER A 191 3.98 -7.72 -9.45
CA SER A 191 2.59 -7.25 -9.50
C SER A 191 1.80 -7.58 -8.25
N GLY A 192 1.96 -8.79 -7.69
CA GLY A 192 1.28 -9.21 -6.47
C GLY A 192 1.67 -8.39 -5.24
N MET A 193 2.92 -7.97 -5.13
CA MET A 193 3.40 -7.09 -4.06
C MET A 193 2.87 -5.65 -4.23
N TYR A 194 2.84 -5.13 -5.47
CA TYR A 194 2.28 -3.80 -5.74
C TYR A 194 0.79 -3.73 -5.39
N GLU A 195 0.03 -4.74 -5.79
CA GLU A 195 -1.40 -4.84 -5.48
C GLU A 195 -1.65 -4.86 -3.97
N ARG A 196 -0.80 -5.56 -3.21
CA ARG A 196 -0.92 -5.73 -1.76
C ARG A 196 -0.09 -4.76 -0.93
N ARG A 197 0.44 -3.70 -1.54
CA ARG A 197 1.30 -2.72 -0.84
C ARG A 197 0.63 -2.14 0.41
N ALA A 198 -0.67 -1.82 0.35
CA ALA A 198 -1.41 -1.30 1.50
C ALA A 198 -1.47 -2.33 2.64
N TYR A 199 -1.75 -3.59 2.31
CA TYR A 199 -1.77 -4.69 3.26
C TYR A 199 -0.40 -4.90 3.92
N ILE A 200 0.67 -5.01 3.13
CA ILE A 200 2.04 -5.18 3.64
C ILE A 200 2.45 -3.98 4.51
N THR A 201 1.98 -2.77 4.17
CA THR A 201 2.16 -1.59 5.03
C THR A 201 1.52 -1.78 6.40
N GLU A 202 0.30 -2.31 6.47
CA GLU A 202 -0.38 -2.51 7.74
C GLU A 202 0.19 -3.70 8.53
N VAL A 203 0.71 -4.73 7.86
CA VAL A 203 1.51 -5.78 8.53
C VAL A 203 2.72 -5.16 9.25
N TYR A 204 3.51 -4.37 8.53
CA TYR A 204 4.65 -3.64 9.11
C TYR A 204 4.22 -2.73 10.27
N ARG A 205 3.17 -1.93 10.10
CA ARG A 205 2.67 -1.00 11.12
C ARG A 205 2.15 -1.71 12.36
N ASN A 206 1.42 -2.81 12.17
CA ASN A 206 0.89 -3.60 13.29
C ASN A 206 2.03 -4.22 14.09
N GLU A 207 3.02 -4.82 13.42
CA GLU A 207 4.14 -5.44 14.09
C GLU A 207 5.00 -4.41 14.83
N LEU A 208 5.36 -3.31 14.18
CA LEU A 208 6.09 -2.21 14.83
C LEU A 208 5.30 -1.66 16.04
N ALA A 209 3.98 -1.52 15.92
CA ALA A 209 3.15 -1.06 17.03
C ALA A 209 3.12 -2.07 18.19
N LYS A 210 3.14 -3.39 17.91
CA LYS A 210 3.28 -4.45 18.95
C LYS A 210 4.60 -4.31 19.69
N GLU A 211 5.70 -4.20 18.94
CA GLU A 211 7.03 -4.03 19.51
C GLU A 211 7.12 -2.74 20.37
N VAL A 212 6.66 -1.60 19.84
CA VAL A 212 6.65 -0.32 20.55
C VAL A 212 5.85 -0.41 21.87
N ARG A 213 4.68 -1.06 21.83
CA ARG A 213 3.87 -1.33 23.04
C ARG A 213 4.57 -2.30 23.98
N GLY A 214 5.22 -3.33 23.44
CA GLY A 214 6.01 -4.28 24.22
C GLY A 214 7.19 -3.63 24.95
N LEU A 215 7.72 -2.53 24.42
CA LEU A 215 8.74 -1.72 25.08
C LEU A 215 8.19 -0.77 26.17
N GLY A 216 6.87 -0.78 26.43
CA GLY A 216 6.21 0.04 27.46
C GLY A 216 5.70 1.40 26.96
N TYR A 217 5.78 1.70 25.66
CA TYR A 217 5.21 2.92 25.10
C TYR A 217 3.70 2.80 24.86
N GLU A 218 2.98 3.90 25.02
CA GLU A 218 1.62 4.05 24.54
C GLU A 218 1.64 4.58 23.11
N ILE A 219 0.67 4.14 22.30
CA ILE A 219 0.52 4.63 20.93
C ILE A 219 -0.86 5.26 20.75
N GLU A 220 -0.95 6.19 19.80
CA GLU A 220 -2.20 6.79 19.35
C GLU A 220 -2.35 6.68 17.84
N SER A 221 -3.59 6.36 17.39
CA SER A 221 -3.89 6.27 15.97
C SER A 221 -3.91 7.65 15.33
N GLN A 222 -3.29 7.76 14.16
CA GLN A 222 -3.28 8.99 13.36
C GLN A 222 -4.33 8.90 12.25
N ARG A 223 -5.04 10.00 12.03
CA ARG A 223 -5.96 10.15 10.90
C ARG A 223 -5.58 11.39 10.08
N ASN A 224 -5.67 11.28 8.77
CA ASN A 224 -5.48 12.44 7.90
C ASN A 224 -6.69 13.40 7.96
N ALA A 225 -6.59 14.55 7.29
CA ALA A 225 -7.66 15.56 7.26
C ALA A 225 -9.01 15.05 6.70
N LYS A 226 -9.00 13.92 5.99
CA LYS A 226 -10.21 13.24 5.48
C LYS A 226 -10.73 12.16 6.43
N GLY A 227 -10.17 12.04 7.65
CA GLY A 227 -10.53 11.02 8.63
C GLY A 227 -10.02 9.60 8.32
N VAL A 228 -9.23 9.43 7.24
CA VAL A 228 -8.67 8.13 6.85
C VAL A 228 -7.47 7.80 7.75
N ASP A 229 -7.40 6.54 8.18
CA ASP A 229 -6.27 6.04 8.97
C ASP A 229 -4.93 6.28 8.27
N ASN A 230 -3.98 6.86 8.99
CA ASN A 230 -2.63 7.18 8.51
C ASN A 230 -1.52 6.47 9.30
N GLY A 231 -1.87 5.57 10.20
CA GLY A 231 -0.93 4.83 11.03
C GLY A 231 -1.03 5.19 12.51
N PHE A 232 0.10 5.24 13.18
CA PHE A 232 0.18 5.56 14.60
C PHE A 232 1.40 6.43 14.90
N GLU A 233 1.37 7.09 16.06
CA GLU A 233 2.52 7.77 16.67
C GLU A 233 2.66 7.34 18.13
N ILE A 234 3.85 7.50 18.73
CA ILE A 234 4.07 7.32 20.17
C ILE A 234 3.39 8.48 20.89
N LYS A 235 2.53 8.16 21.85
CA LYS A 235 1.84 9.13 22.68
C LYS A 235 2.80 9.84 23.64
N GLY A 236 2.67 11.14 23.77
CA GLY A 236 3.50 11.97 24.66
C GLY A 236 4.59 12.75 23.94
N ILE A 237 4.78 12.56 22.65
CA ILE A 237 5.63 13.43 21.82
C ILE A 237 4.74 14.50 21.19
N SER A 238 5.07 15.77 21.41
CA SER A 238 4.22 16.86 20.94
C SER A 238 4.21 16.99 19.41
N LYS A 239 3.10 17.49 18.88
CA LYS A 239 2.92 17.69 17.44
C LYS A 239 3.95 18.68 16.88
N GLU A 240 4.30 19.71 17.66
CA GLU A 240 5.29 20.73 17.29
C GLU A 240 6.69 20.10 17.09
N VAL A 241 7.07 19.14 17.94
CA VAL A 241 8.32 18.38 17.79
C VAL A 241 8.28 17.55 16.52
N LEU A 242 7.17 16.83 16.23
CA LEU A 242 7.02 16.01 15.03
C LEU A 242 7.05 16.87 13.75
N GLU A 243 6.38 18.01 13.72
CA GLU A 243 6.36 18.95 12.59
C GLU A 243 7.77 19.51 12.33
N ARG A 244 8.49 19.92 13.38
CA ARG A 244 9.85 20.45 13.27
C ARG A 244 10.83 19.50 12.58
N TYR A 245 10.62 18.19 12.71
CA TYR A 245 11.40 17.14 12.06
C TYR A 245 10.74 16.56 10.80
N SER A 246 9.73 17.23 10.23
CA SER A 246 8.98 16.80 9.05
C SER A 246 9.22 17.67 7.81
N GLN A 247 10.38 18.34 7.72
CA GLN A 247 10.70 19.32 6.66
C GLN A 247 10.50 18.77 5.24
N ARG A 248 10.75 17.49 5.02
CA ARG A 248 10.51 16.86 3.71
C ARG A 248 9.03 16.75 3.36
N SER A 249 8.17 16.55 4.35
CA SER A 249 6.72 16.56 4.16
C SER A 249 6.25 17.94 3.77
N ASP A 250 6.75 18.96 4.46
CA ASP A 250 6.40 20.36 4.24
C ASP A 250 6.81 20.83 2.83
N GLN A 251 8.02 20.46 2.38
CA GLN A 251 8.46 20.75 1.00
C GLN A 251 7.60 20.07 -0.05
N ARG A 252 7.22 18.81 0.20
CA ARG A 252 6.32 18.08 -0.70
C ARG A 252 4.96 18.78 -0.78
N GLU A 253 4.39 19.16 0.33
CA GLU A 253 3.08 19.84 0.39
C GLU A 253 3.16 21.21 -0.26
N GLU A 254 4.24 21.94 -0.04
CA GLU A 254 4.49 23.22 -0.70
C GLU A 254 4.58 23.08 -2.22
N SER A 255 5.35 22.10 -2.72
CA SER A 255 5.44 21.82 -4.15
C SER A 255 4.09 21.43 -4.76
N ILE A 256 3.25 20.69 -4.03
CA ILE A 256 1.89 20.35 -4.46
C ILE A 256 1.00 21.60 -4.50
N ARG A 257 1.09 22.48 -3.51
CA ARG A 257 0.33 23.75 -3.46
C ARG A 257 0.72 24.66 -4.61
N GLN A 258 2.02 24.82 -4.88
CA GLN A 258 2.52 25.62 -6.00
C GLN A 258 2.02 25.08 -7.34
N PHE A 259 2.13 23.77 -7.57
CA PHE A 259 1.60 23.14 -8.76
C PHE A 259 0.09 23.37 -8.93
N ALA A 260 -0.67 23.22 -7.86
CA ALA A 260 -2.12 23.43 -7.89
C ALA A 260 -2.48 24.88 -8.19
N ALA A 261 -1.72 25.85 -7.67
CA ALA A 261 -1.90 27.27 -7.95
C ALA A 261 -1.57 27.62 -9.42
N GLU A 262 -0.51 27.04 -9.99
CA GLU A 262 -0.07 27.30 -11.37
C GLU A 262 -0.98 26.63 -12.41
N HIS A 263 -1.48 25.41 -12.11
CA HIS A 263 -2.22 24.61 -13.10
C HIS A 263 -3.74 24.55 -12.87
N GLY A 264 -4.24 25.16 -11.77
CA GLY A 264 -5.67 25.16 -11.43
C GLY A 264 -6.25 23.76 -11.08
N ARG A 265 -5.39 22.76 -10.84
CA ARG A 265 -5.79 21.39 -10.48
C ARG A 265 -4.77 20.74 -9.54
N GLN A 266 -5.19 19.70 -8.86
CA GLN A 266 -4.27 18.87 -8.08
C GLN A 266 -3.35 18.04 -9.00
N PRO A 267 -2.06 17.85 -8.64
CA PRO A 267 -1.16 16.98 -9.38
C PRO A 267 -1.58 15.50 -9.24
N THR A 268 -1.35 14.74 -10.28
CA THR A 268 -1.45 13.27 -10.25
C THR A 268 -0.30 12.67 -9.43
N ASP A 269 -0.42 11.40 -9.02
CA ASP A 269 0.62 10.70 -8.25
C ASP A 269 1.98 10.70 -8.98
N ASN A 270 1.98 10.59 -10.32
CA ASN A 270 3.19 10.66 -11.13
C ASN A 270 3.81 12.06 -11.13
N GLU A 271 3.00 13.12 -11.23
CA GLU A 271 3.46 14.50 -11.14
C GLU A 271 4.00 14.81 -9.74
N VAL A 272 3.33 14.35 -8.67
CA VAL A 272 3.87 14.45 -7.30
C VAL A 272 5.24 13.78 -7.20
N ALA A 273 5.42 12.61 -7.80
CA ALA A 273 6.72 11.92 -7.78
C ALA A 273 7.82 12.70 -8.52
N VAL A 274 7.47 13.42 -9.59
CA VAL A 274 8.39 14.32 -10.32
C VAL A 274 8.72 15.55 -9.48
N LEU A 275 7.71 16.25 -8.95
CA LEU A 275 7.88 17.43 -8.09
C LEU A 275 8.78 17.15 -6.88
N VAL A 276 8.52 16.03 -6.18
CA VAL A 276 9.34 15.58 -5.05
C VAL A 276 10.78 15.26 -5.46
N ARG A 277 11.01 14.82 -6.70
CA ARG A 277 12.37 14.56 -7.21
C ARG A 277 13.10 15.85 -7.54
N GLU A 278 12.43 16.81 -8.15
CA GLU A 278 12.99 18.10 -8.58
C GLU A 278 13.26 19.04 -7.39
N SER A 279 12.42 18.99 -6.35
CA SER A 279 12.62 19.76 -5.12
C SER A 279 13.68 19.20 -4.18
N ARG A 280 14.42 18.12 -4.59
CA ARG A 280 15.43 17.49 -3.73
C ARG A 280 16.66 18.36 -3.61
N PRO A 281 17.11 18.73 -2.39
CA PRO A 281 18.40 19.37 -2.21
C PRO A 281 19.54 18.43 -2.62
N ASP A 282 20.66 18.98 -3.00
CA ASP A 282 21.89 18.22 -3.26
C ASP A 282 22.32 17.45 -2.02
N LYS A 283 22.98 16.29 -2.24
CA LYS A 283 23.54 15.50 -1.13
C LYS A 283 24.61 16.31 -0.42
N LEU A 284 24.45 16.53 0.86
CA LEU A 284 25.53 17.04 1.72
C LEU A 284 26.55 15.90 1.92
N ARG A 285 27.74 16.04 1.37
CA ARG A 285 28.70 14.93 1.26
C ARG A 285 29.75 14.83 2.38
N GLU A 286 29.74 15.74 3.37
CA GLU A 286 30.87 15.91 4.30
C GLU A 286 30.46 16.09 5.77
N ILE A 287 29.31 15.58 6.21
CA ILE A 287 28.85 15.71 7.61
C ILE A 287 28.87 14.35 8.28
N SER A 288 29.51 14.24 9.46
CA SER A 288 29.55 13.01 10.26
C SER A 288 28.19 12.71 10.93
N SER A 289 27.92 11.43 11.23
CA SER A 289 26.72 11.04 12.00
C SER A 289 26.60 11.74 13.36
N ALA A 290 27.75 11.98 14.03
CA ALA A 290 27.79 12.73 15.29
C ALA A 290 27.37 14.19 15.12
N GLU A 291 27.75 14.80 14.00
CA GLU A 291 27.38 16.17 13.66
C GLU A 291 25.91 16.26 13.27
N VAL A 292 25.39 15.27 12.51
CA VAL A 292 23.94 15.16 12.22
C VAL A 292 23.14 15.07 13.51
N HIS A 293 23.56 14.21 14.44
CA HIS A 293 22.88 14.07 15.73
C HIS A 293 22.91 15.37 16.53
N ARG A 294 24.06 16.08 16.55
CA ARG A 294 24.16 17.40 17.19
C ARG A 294 23.18 18.40 16.55
N LEU A 295 23.16 18.48 15.21
CA LEU A 295 22.23 19.36 14.50
C LEU A 295 20.76 19.01 14.76
N GLN A 296 20.44 17.72 14.96
CA GLN A 296 19.11 17.30 15.37
C GLN A 296 18.78 17.78 16.79
N LEU A 297 19.71 17.65 17.74
CA LEU A 297 19.55 18.13 19.11
C LEU A 297 19.44 19.66 19.19
N ASP A 298 20.17 20.40 18.37
CA ASP A 298 20.11 21.87 18.31
C ASP A 298 18.72 22.40 17.85
N ARG A 299 17.89 21.53 17.27
CA ARG A 299 16.55 21.89 16.79
C ARG A 299 15.45 21.73 17.82
N ILE A 300 15.72 21.20 19.00
CA ILE A 300 14.75 21.08 20.08
C ILE A 300 15.22 21.83 21.33
N SER A 301 14.27 22.26 22.12
CA SER A 301 14.58 22.90 23.40
C SER A 301 15.08 21.87 24.43
N PRO A 302 15.85 22.32 25.44
CA PRO A 302 16.28 21.41 26.52
C PRO A 302 15.10 20.75 27.26
N GLN A 303 13.93 21.40 27.31
CA GLN A 303 12.75 20.84 27.94
C GLN A 303 12.12 19.75 27.08
N GLU A 304 11.99 19.96 25.78
CA GLU A 304 11.48 18.94 24.84
C GLU A 304 12.39 17.69 24.83
N HIS A 305 13.70 17.91 24.87
CA HIS A 305 14.64 16.78 24.95
C HIS A 305 14.49 16.01 26.27
N ARG A 306 14.37 16.70 27.41
CA ARG A 306 14.06 16.05 28.70
C ARG A 306 12.78 15.22 28.63
N ASN A 307 11.73 15.77 28.02
CA ASN A 307 10.46 15.03 27.86
C ASN A 307 10.63 13.72 27.08
N LEU A 308 11.50 13.69 26.04
CA LEU A 308 11.82 12.45 25.31
C LEU A 308 12.57 11.44 26.20
N LEU A 309 13.54 11.92 27.02
CA LEU A 309 14.27 11.08 27.96
C LEU A 309 13.34 10.51 29.04
N ASP A 310 12.50 11.35 29.65
CA ASP A 310 11.51 10.95 30.66
C ASP A 310 10.51 9.92 30.08
N LEU A 311 10.10 10.11 28.83
CA LEU A 311 9.23 9.17 28.13
C LEU A 311 9.91 7.80 27.94
N ARG A 312 11.20 7.79 27.59
CA ARG A 312 12.00 6.56 27.51
C ARG A 312 12.11 5.88 28.88
N GLU A 313 12.46 6.62 29.93
CA GLU A 313 12.59 6.08 31.29
C GLU A 313 11.25 5.51 31.76
N THR A 314 10.16 6.24 31.57
CA THR A 314 8.80 5.75 31.87
C THR A 314 8.47 4.45 31.12
N SER A 315 8.89 4.34 29.87
CA SER A 315 8.68 3.12 29.08
C SER A 315 9.48 1.93 29.64
N ILE A 316 10.71 2.18 30.11
CA ILE A 316 11.55 1.16 30.74
C ILE A 316 10.97 0.72 32.08
N GLU A 317 10.51 1.68 32.92
CA GLU A 317 9.89 1.39 34.21
C GLU A 317 8.59 0.58 34.09
N ARG A 318 7.76 0.89 33.08
CA ARG A 318 6.56 0.10 32.77
C ARG A 318 6.89 -1.34 32.39
N GLY A 319 8.02 -1.54 31.73
CA GLY A 319 8.46 -2.85 31.26
C GLY A 319 7.49 -3.47 30.26
N GLN A 320 7.73 -4.74 29.94
CA GLN A 320 6.78 -5.52 29.15
C GLN A 320 5.54 -5.82 30.01
N PRO A 321 4.32 -5.59 29.51
CA PRO A 321 3.12 -6.00 30.21
C PRO A 321 3.16 -7.52 30.44
N LEU A 322 2.90 -7.93 31.68
CA LEU A 322 2.88 -9.36 32.09
C LEU A 322 1.98 -10.21 31.20
N VAL A 323 0.91 -9.61 30.67
CA VAL A 323 0.04 -10.20 29.66
C VAL A 323 -0.12 -9.17 28.55
N PRO A 324 0.39 -9.44 27.33
CA PRO A 324 0.15 -8.55 26.21
C PRO A 324 -1.35 -8.39 25.97
N GLU A 325 -1.81 -7.15 25.87
CA GLU A 325 -3.19 -6.88 25.47
C GLU A 325 -3.37 -7.35 24.01
N ARG A 326 -4.14 -8.42 23.84
CA ARG A 326 -4.42 -8.98 22.51
C ARG A 326 -5.82 -8.60 22.06
N ALA A 327 -5.94 -8.15 20.82
CA ALA A 327 -7.22 -8.04 20.15
C ALA A 327 -7.64 -9.44 19.65
N SER A 328 -8.92 -9.75 19.76
CA SER A 328 -9.45 -10.96 19.13
C SER A 328 -9.36 -10.84 17.61
N ALA A 329 -8.69 -11.81 16.98
CA ALA A 329 -8.59 -11.90 15.54
C ALA A 329 -9.97 -12.00 14.88
N ALA A 330 -10.86 -12.81 15.45
CA ALA A 330 -12.24 -12.94 14.97
C ALA A 330 -13.03 -11.63 15.07
N GLN A 331 -12.89 -10.87 16.18
CA GLN A 331 -13.55 -9.58 16.33
C GLN A 331 -13.00 -8.54 15.34
N SER A 332 -11.68 -8.53 15.11
CA SER A 332 -11.07 -7.62 14.16
C SER A 332 -11.46 -7.95 12.71
N LEU A 333 -11.59 -9.23 12.38
CA LEU A 333 -12.08 -9.69 11.09
C LEU A 333 -13.55 -9.32 10.89
N GLN A 334 -14.40 -9.58 11.87
CA GLN A 334 -15.82 -9.20 11.85
C GLN A 334 -15.99 -7.69 11.65
N HIS A 335 -15.23 -6.87 12.39
CA HIS A 335 -15.26 -5.41 12.19
C HIS A 335 -14.91 -5.01 10.76
N ALA A 336 -13.89 -5.64 10.19
CA ALA A 336 -13.47 -5.40 8.80
C ALA A 336 -14.55 -5.80 7.80
N GLU A 337 -15.23 -6.92 8.02
CA GLU A 337 -16.37 -7.38 7.21
C GLU A 337 -17.51 -6.35 7.24
N GLU A 338 -17.94 -5.96 8.44
CA GLU A 338 -19.01 -5.00 8.63
C GLU A 338 -18.70 -3.67 7.92
N HIS A 339 -17.45 -3.17 8.08
CA HIS A 339 -17.02 -1.92 7.49
C HIS A 339 -16.93 -1.98 5.95
N LEU A 340 -16.35 -3.03 5.38
CA LEU A 340 -16.15 -3.14 3.92
C LEU A 340 -17.44 -3.51 3.18
N PHE A 341 -18.20 -4.48 3.72
CA PHE A 341 -19.39 -4.99 3.02
C PHE A 341 -20.65 -4.16 3.29
N GLU A 342 -20.55 -3.06 4.06
CA GLU A 342 -21.58 -2.03 4.09
C GLU A 342 -21.78 -1.36 2.72
N ARG A 343 -20.68 -1.18 1.97
CA ARG A 343 -20.66 -0.41 0.71
C ARG A 343 -20.26 -1.20 -0.52
N LYS A 344 -19.75 -2.41 -0.34
CA LYS A 344 -19.29 -3.29 -1.42
C LYS A 344 -19.89 -4.67 -1.22
N THR A 345 -20.27 -5.36 -2.29
CA THR A 345 -20.69 -6.77 -2.23
C THR A 345 -19.50 -7.72 -2.37
N VAL A 346 -18.44 -7.26 -3.05
CA VAL A 346 -17.19 -8.01 -3.25
C VAL A 346 -16.01 -7.09 -2.96
N SER A 347 -15.01 -7.58 -2.23
CA SER A 347 -13.76 -6.89 -1.94
C SER A 347 -12.56 -7.79 -2.26
N LYS A 348 -11.35 -7.27 -2.18
CA LYS A 348 -10.13 -8.09 -2.22
C LYS A 348 -9.83 -8.67 -0.85
N ASP A 349 -9.29 -9.90 -0.80
CA ASP A 349 -8.85 -10.55 0.44
C ASP A 349 -7.89 -9.66 1.25
N HIS A 350 -6.92 -9.05 0.57
CA HIS A 350 -5.95 -8.17 1.22
C HIS A 350 -6.56 -6.83 1.71
N GLU A 351 -7.66 -6.34 1.13
CA GLU A 351 -8.38 -5.17 1.66
C GLU A 351 -9.05 -5.50 2.99
N LEU A 352 -9.67 -6.69 3.09
CA LEU A 352 -10.28 -7.18 4.32
C LEU A 352 -9.23 -7.35 5.43
N MET A 353 -8.12 -8.00 5.13
CA MET A 353 -7.01 -8.17 6.06
C MET A 353 -6.38 -6.84 6.48
N THR A 354 -6.30 -5.87 5.56
CA THR A 354 -5.82 -4.51 5.85
C THR A 354 -6.68 -3.83 6.91
N GLU A 355 -7.99 -3.90 6.76
CA GLU A 355 -8.93 -3.24 7.68
C GLU A 355 -8.93 -3.94 9.05
N ALA A 356 -8.85 -5.26 9.10
CA ALA A 356 -8.71 -6.01 10.34
C ALA A 356 -7.42 -5.63 11.10
N LEU A 357 -6.28 -5.50 10.40
CA LEU A 357 -5.01 -5.05 11.00
C LEU A 357 -5.09 -3.61 11.52
N ARG A 358 -5.78 -2.70 10.83
CA ARG A 358 -6.02 -1.33 11.30
C ARG A 358 -6.82 -1.31 12.60
N HIS A 359 -7.89 -2.11 12.67
CA HIS A 359 -8.73 -2.22 13.87
C HIS A 359 -7.93 -2.74 15.06
N GLY A 360 -7.15 -3.81 14.89
CA GLY A 360 -6.37 -4.45 15.95
C GLY A 360 -4.93 -3.98 16.10
N ARG A 361 -4.54 -2.84 15.52
CA ARG A 361 -3.14 -2.37 15.44
C ARG A 361 -2.40 -2.41 16.76
N GLY A 362 -1.24 -3.08 16.75
CA GLY A 362 -0.38 -3.23 17.92
C GLY A 362 -0.90 -4.21 18.98
N LYS A 363 -1.99 -4.93 18.70
CA LYS A 363 -2.59 -5.92 19.57
C LYS A 363 -2.92 -7.23 18.85
N LEU A 364 -2.84 -7.26 17.52
CA LEU A 364 -3.28 -8.37 16.70
C LEU A 364 -2.08 -9.20 16.22
N ASP A 365 -2.17 -10.51 16.41
CA ASP A 365 -1.22 -11.44 15.82
C ASP A 365 -1.62 -11.77 14.38
N LEU A 366 -0.64 -11.71 13.46
CA LEU A 366 -0.89 -11.95 12.04
C LEU A 366 -1.25 -13.41 11.74
N GLY A 367 -0.67 -14.37 12.49
CA GLY A 367 -0.99 -15.80 12.38
C GLY A 367 -2.41 -16.08 12.83
N ASP A 368 -2.82 -15.51 13.96
CA ASP A 368 -4.18 -15.64 14.49
C ASP A 368 -5.22 -15.04 13.52
N LEU A 369 -4.90 -13.87 12.92
CA LEU A 369 -5.77 -13.25 11.93
C LEU A 369 -5.95 -14.11 10.68
N ARG A 370 -4.86 -14.70 10.15
CA ARG A 370 -4.94 -15.63 9.03
C ARG A 370 -5.74 -16.87 9.37
N GLY A 371 -5.49 -17.46 10.54
CA GLY A 371 -6.25 -18.62 11.01
C GLY A 371 -7.74 -18.32 11.10
N SER A 372 -8.13 -17.15 11.62
CA SER A 372 -9.53 -16.71 11.67
C SER A 372 -10.13 -16.53 10.28
N TYR A 373 -9.39 -15.91 9.35
CA TYR A 373 -9.82 -15.75 7.97
C TYR A 373 -10.02 -17.11 7.25
N GLU A 374 -9.04 -18.01 7.36
CA GLU A 374 -9.11 -19.36 6.77
C GLU A 374 -10.26 -20.18 7.37
N PHE A 375 -10.49 -20.03 8.66
CA PHE A 375 -11.61 -20.67 9.35
C PHE A 375 -12.96 -20.18 8.79
N GLU A 376 -13.16 -18.88 8.64
CA GLU A 376 -14.43 -18.34 8.10
C GLU A 376 -14.65 -18.70 6.62
N VAL A 377 -13.58 -18.78 5.83
CA VAL A 377 -13.64 -19.32 4.46
C VAL A 377 -14.03 -20.80 4.48
N SER A 378 -13.46 -21.61 5.39
CA SER A 378 -13.77 -23.04 5.52
C SER A 378 -15.22 -23.30 5.94
N GLN A 379 -15.80 -22.39 6.75
CA GLN A 379 -17.19 -22.45 7.20
C GLN A 379 -18.19 -21.89 6.16
N GLY A 380 -17.70 -21.36 5.03
CA GLY A 380 -18.54 -20.75 3.98
C GLY A 380 -19.17 -19.41 4.37
N LYS A 381 -18.74 -18.79 5.48
CA LYS A 381 -19.18 -17.44 5.85
C LYS A 381 -18.55 -16.41 4.93
N LEU A 382 -17.26 -16.58 4.64
CA LEU A 382 -16.53 -15.87 3.59
C LEU A 382 -16.42 -16.76 2.35
N LEU A 383 -16.82 -16.22 1.22
CA LEU A 383 -16.72 -16.85 -0.09
C LEU A 383 -15.51 -16.28 -0.82
N GLN A 384 -14.49 -17.11 -1.09
CA GLN A 384 -13.27 -16.67 -1.75
C GLN A 384 -13.13 -17.26 -3.15
N VAL A 385 -12.87 -16.39 -4.15
CA VAL A 385 -12.57 -16.81 -5.52
C VAL A 385 -11.51 -15.87 -6.12
N GLY A 386 -10.35 -16.42 -6.48
CA GLY A 386 -9.30 -15.67 -7.20
C GLY A 386 -8.81 -14.40 -6.50
N GLY A 387 -8.73 -14.41 -5.15
CA GLY A 387 -8.32 -13.25 -4.34
C GLY A 387 -9.44 -12.21 -4.13
N ASN A 388 -10.66 -12.49 -4.57
CA ASN A 388 -11.83 -11.73 -4.19
C ASN A 388 -12.57 -12.46 -3.07
N VAL A 389 -13.20 -11.68 -2.19
CA VAL A 389 -14.00 -12.19 -1.06
C VAL A 389 -15.36 -11.50 -1.02
N ALA A 390 -16.36 -12.24 -0.62
CA ALA A 390 -17.71 -11.76 -0.33
C ALA A 390 -18.22 -12.47 0.92
N THR A 391 -19.17 -11.86 1.64
CA THR A 391 -19.86 -12.56 2.73
C THR A 391 -21.05 -13.35 2.17
N GLN A 392 -21.40 -14.45 2.83
CA GLN A 392 -22.62 -15.19 2.53
C GLN A 392 -23.86 -14.27 2.58
N THR A 393 -23.91 -13.37 3.57
CA THR A 393 -24.97 -12.37 3.73
C THR A 393 -25.07 -11.42 2.53
N SER A 394 -23.95 -10.96 2.00
CA SER A 394 -23.93 -10.08 0.80
C SER A 394 -24.47 -10.84 -0.42
N LEU A 395 -24.08 -12.10 -0.60
CA LEU A 395 -24.58 -12.93 -1.70
C LEU A 395 -26.09 -13.20 -1.60
N GLU A 396 -26.58 -13.49 -0.39
CA GLU A 396 -28.02 -13.70 -0.15
C GLU A 396 -28.82 -12.43 -0.41
N ARG A 397 -28.28 -11.26 -0.02
CA ARG A 397 -28.91 -9.96 -0.32
C ARG A 397 -29.01 -9.71 -1.81
N GLU A 398 -27.93 -9.94 -2.58
CA GLU A 398 -27.96 -9.81 -4.02
C GLU A 398 -28.94 -10.79 -4.69
N ARG A 399 -28.94 -12.06 -4.27
CA ARG A 399 -29.91 -13.05 -4.76
C ARG A 399 -31.34 -12.61 -4.49
N SER A 400 -31.61 -12.08 -3.30
CA SER A 400 -32.94 -11.57 -2.96
C SER A 400 -33.33 -10.37 -3.83
N MET A 401 -32.40 -9.45 -4.10
CA MET A 401 -32.65 -8.32 -5.00
C MET A 401 -32.97 -8.78 -6.44
N VAL A 402 -32.19 -9.72 -6.97
CA VAL A 402 -32.44 -10.30 -8.30
C VAL A 402 -33.80 -10.99 -8.31
N ALA A 403 -34.11 -11.79 -7.29
CA ALA A 403 -35.39 -12.47 -7.18
C ALA A 403 -36.59 -11.49 -7.15
N VAL A 404 -36.48 -10.36 -6.45
CA VAL A 404 -37.52 -9.31 -6.44
C VAL A 404 -37.70 -8.72 -7.82
N VAL A 405 -36.61 -8.43 -8.53
CA VAL A 405 -36.68 -7.91 -9.92
C VAL A 405 -37.31 -8.94 -10.85
N ASP A 406 -36.88 -10.19 -10.83
CA ASP A 406 -37.40 -11.26 -11.69
C ASP A 406 -38.89 -11.54 -11.44
N HIS A 407 -39.32 -11.57 -10.18
CA HIS A 407 -40.73 -11.73 -9.83
C HIS A 407 -41.59 -10.53 -10.23
N GLY A 408 -40.95 -9.36 -10.42
CA GLY A 408 -41.59 -8.13 -10.80
C GLY A 408 -41.70 -7.88 -12.30
N ILE A 409 -41.23 -8.79 -13.15
CA ILE A 409 -41.33 -8.65 -14.61
C ILE A 409 -42.80 -8.79 -15.08
N HIS A 410 -43.29 -7.79 -15.79
CA HIS A 410 -44.67 -7.71 -16.31
C HIS A 410 -45.79 -7.85 -15.26
N ARG A 411 -45.50 -7.46 -14.00
CA ARG A 411 -46.41 -7.62 -12.87
C ARG A 411 -47.14 -6.34 -12.44
N TYR A 412 -46.71 -5.21 -12.92
CA TYR A 412 -47.24 -3.90 -12.51
C TYR A 412 -47.98 -3.20 -13.65
N PRO A 413 -48.91 -2.29 -13.38
CA PRO A 413 -49.47 -1.43 -14.40
C PRO A 413 -48.39 -0.58 -15.05
N ALA A 414 -48.48 -0.37 -16.36
CA ALA A 414 -47.59 0.52 -17.07
C ALA A 414 -47.55 1.91 -16.44
N LEU A 415 -46.35 2.45 -16.21
CA LEU A 415 -46.14 3.74 -15.53
C LEU A 415 -46.85 4.89 -16.26
N GLY A 416 -46.83 4.90 -17.61
CA GLY A 416 -47.53 5.86 -18.45
C GLY A 416 -49.04 5.60 -18.60
N GLY A 417 -49.55 4.46 -18.10
CA GLY A 417 -50.94 4.03 -18.29
C GLY A 417 -51.25 3.57 -19.72
N ASN A 418 -52.54 3.63 -20.08
CA ASN A 418 -53.01 3.26 -21.41
C ASN A 418 -52.97 4.45 -22.38
N ASP A 419 -52.67 5.66 -21.90
CA ASP A 419 -52.66 6.85 -22.73
C ASP A 419 -51.31 6.99 -23.45
N HIS A 420 -51.36 7.35 -24.73
CA HIS A 420 -50.15 7.60 -25.50
C HIS A 420 -49.47 8.89 -24.98
N PHE A 421 -48.24 8.76 -24.46
CA PHE A 421 -47.40 9.89 -24.08
C PHE A 421 -46.46 10.24 -25.23
N GLU A 422 -46.53 11.46 -25.69
CA GLU A 422 -45.66 11.95 -26.76
C GLU A 422 -44.47 12.71 -26.12
N PRO A 423 -43.26 12.15 -26.23
CA PRO A 423 -42.05 12.79 -25.71
C PRO A 423 -41.71 14.07 -26.47
N ASN A 424 -41.09 15.04 -25.77
CA ASN A 424 -40.71 16.31 -26.37
C ASN A 424 -39.81 16.10 -27.61
N ALA A 425 -40.17 16.78 -28.70
CA ALA A 425 -39.45 16.70 -29.98
C ALA A 425 -38.01 17.20 -29.93
N SER A 426 -37.65 17.98 -28.93
CA SER A 426 -36.22 18.43 -28.68
C SER A 426 -35.30 17.32 -28.20
N LEU A 427 -35.85 16.21 -27.69
CA LEU A 427 -35.08 15.04 -27.30
C LEU A 427 -34.59 14.26 -28.51
N ARG A 428 -33.41 13.66 -28.41
CA ARG A 428 -32.88 12.74 -29.44
C ARG A 428 -33.76 11.51 -29.58
N LEU A 429 -33.70 10.85 -30.71
CA LEU A 429 -34.53 9.69 -31.00
C LEU A 429 -34.38 8.60 -29.93
N GLU A 430 -33.14 8.29 -29.51
CA GLU A 430 -32.88 7.29 -28.50
C GLU A 430 -33.43 7.68 -27.11
N GLN A 431 -33.42 8.98 -26.79
CA GLN A 431 -33.97 9.47 -25.52
C GLN A 431 -35.51 9.38 -25.54
N ARG A 432 -36.15 9.73 -26.65
CA ARG A 432 -37.62 9.59 -26.83
C ARG A 432 -38.05 8.12 -26.71
N HIS A 433 -37.33 7.22 -27.39
CA HIS A 433 -37.59 5.79 -27.30
C HIS A 433 -37.37 5.25 -25.87
N ALA A 434 -36.34 5.71 -25.14
CA ALA A 434 -36.14 5.34 -23.74
C ALA A 434 -37.31 5.81 -22.85
N VAL A 435 -37.82 7.04 -23.03
CA VAL A 435 -39.01 7.56 -22.33
C VAL A 435 -40.23 6.69 -22.60
N GLU A 436 -40.52 6.41 -23.85
CA GLU A 436 -41.67 5.56 -24.27
C GLU A 436 -41.54 4.15 -23.65
N THR A 437 -40.37 3.54 -23.75
CA THR A 437 -40.12 2.20 -23.21
C THR A 437 -40.31 2.16 -21.69
N ILE A 438 -39.79 3.16 -20.96
CA ILE A 438 -39.91 3.19 -19.50
C ILE A 438 -41.35 3.44 -19.06
N LEU A 439 -42.06 4.36 -19.72
CA LEU A 439 -43.46 4.63 -19.39
C LEU A 439 -44.39 3.47 -19.75
N ALA A 440 -44.07 2.69 -20.78
CA ALA A 440 -44.81 1.50 -21.17
C ALA A 440 -44.43 0.25 -20.34
N SER A 441 -43.35 0.29 -19.59
CA SER A 441 -42.90 -0.88 -18.82
C SER A 441 -43.89 -1.24 -17.72
N GLN A 442 -44.10 -2.54 -17.55
CA GLN A 442 -44.89 -3.17 -16.50
C GLN A 442 -43.99 -3.86 -15.46
N ASP A 443 -42.69 -3.60 -15.51
CA ASP A 443 -41.70 -4.23 -14.67
C ASP A 443 -41.54 -3.47 -13.34
N PHE A 444 -41.19 -4.19 -12.27
CA PHE A 444 -40.85 -3.58 -10.96
C PHE A 444 -39.68 -2.61 -11.06
N ALA A 445 -38.69 -2.93 -11.89
CA ALA A 445 -37.47 -2.13 -12.03
C ALA A 445 -37.09 -2.00 -13.50
N VAL A 446 -36.77 -0.79 -13.91
CA VAL A 446 -36.26 -0.49 -15.25
C VAL A 446 -34.93 0.23 -15.13
N ASN A 447 -33.90 -0.24 -15.83
CA ASN A 447 -32.54 0.29 -15.76
C ASN A 447 -32.24 1.21 -16.96
N LEU A 448 -32.13 2.52 -16.72
CA LEU A 448 -31.69 3.50 -17.72
C LEU A 448 -30.19 3.65 -17.72
N ARG A 449 -29.51 3.09 -18.73
CA ARG A 449 -28.05 3.16 -18.87
C ARG A 449 -27.64 4.16 -19.94
N GLY A 450 -26.61 4.96 -19.67
CA GLY A 450 -26.02 5.89 -20.62
C GLY A 450 -24.69 6.45 -20.16
N ALA A 451 -23.77 6.77 -21.09
CA ALA A 451 -22.48 7.39 -20.79
C ALA A 451 -22.64 8.79 -20.17
N ALA A 452 -21.59 9.37 -19.63
CA ALA A 452 -21.59 10.76 -19.17
C ALA A 452 -21.89 11.70 -20.36
N GLY A 453 -22.73 12.73 -20.13
CA GLY A 453 -23.09 13.71 -21.16
C GLY A 453 -24.15 13.25 -22.18
N THR A 454 -24.72 12.05 -22.07
CA THR A 454 -25.75 11.56 -23.00
C THR A 454 -27.16 12.13 -22.74
N GLY A 455 -27.31 13.04 -21.75
CA GLY A 455 -28.58 13.69 -21.46
C GLY A 455 -29.53 12.84 -20.62
N LYS A 456 -29.04 11.93 -19.77
CA LYS A 456 -29.89 11.13 -18.86
C LYS A 456 -30.82 11.98 -18.00
N THR A 457 -30.34 13.13 -17.50
CA THR A 457 -31.17 14.05 -16.71
C THR A 457 -32.39 14.58 -17.54
N ALA A 458 -32.16 14.96 -18.78
CA ALA A 458 -33.27 15.41 -19.64
C ALA A 458 -34.28 14.28 -19.94
N THR A 459 -33.78 13.04 -20.11
CA THR A 459 -34.63 11.85 -20.27
C THR A 459 -35.47 11.59 -19.02
N LEU A 460 -34.85 11.68 -17.81
CA LEU A 460 -35.55 11.51 -16.53
C LEU A 460 -36.60 12.61 -16.28
N GLN A 461 -36.30 13.87 -16.61
CA GLN A 461 -37.27 14.97 -16.52
C GLN A 461 -38.47 14.75 -17.41
N GLU A 462 -38.24 14.17 -18.59
CA GLU A 462 -39.36 13.88 -19.53
C GLU A 462 -40.21 12.68 -19.06
N ILE A 463 -39.57 11.66 -18.43
CA ILE A 463 -40.29 10.56 -17.76
C ILE A 463 -41.14 11.14 -16.62
N ASP A 464 -40.59 12.03 -15.79
CA ASP A 464 -41.32 12.69 -14.72
C ASP A 464 -42.56 13.48 -15.24
N ARG A 465 -42.40 14.19 -16.37
CA ARG A 465 -43.55 14.86 -17.04
C ARG A 465 -44.64 13.87 -17.42
N GLY A 466 -44.26 12.67 -17.90
CA GLY A 466 -45.20 11.60 -18.20
C GLY A 466 -45.94 11.06 -16.98
N LEU A 467 -45.21 10.88 -15.86
CA LEU A 467 -45.78 10.45 -14.56
C LEU A 467 -46.74 11.49 -13.97
N GLN A 468 -46.34 12.77 -14.01
CA GLN A 468 -47.17 13.89 -13.47
C GLN A 468 -48.53 14.00 -14.17
N ARG A 469 -48.64 13.70 -15.48
CA ARG A 469 -49.93 13.65 -16.20
C ARG A 469 -50.92 12.69 -15.56
N ARG A 470 -50.43 11.67 -14.86
CA ARG A 470 -51.24 10.68 -14.13
C ARG A 470 -51.37 10.98 -12.63
N GLY A 471 -50.93 12.16 -12.18
CA GLY A 471 -50.94 12.51 -10.77
C GLY A 471 -49.91 11.73 -9.93
N MET A 472 -48.98 11.02 -10.58
CA MET A 472 -47.88 10.35 -9.90
C MET A 472 -46.71 11.35 -9.63
N ARG A 473 -45.98 11.16 -8.54
CA ARG A 473 -44.81 11.96 -8.21
C ARG A 473 -43.56 11.10 -8.33
N SER A 474 -42.53 11.61 -8.98
CA SER A 474 -41.19 11.03 -8.94
C SER A 474 -40.34 11.67 -7.85
N TRP A 475 -39.33 10.98 -7.39
CA TRP A 475 -38.29 11.49 -6.54
C TRP A 475 -37.00 11.63 -7.40
N LEU A 476 -36.96 12.66 -8.24
CA LEU A 476 -35.79 12.97 -9.07
C LEU A 476 -34.80 13.88 -8.34
#